data_22c788b232ccc1f16bd7e5607bc6aeb3
#
_entry.id   22c788b232ccc1f16bd7e5607bc6aeb3
#
_cell.length_a   1.000
_cell.length_b   1.000
_cell.length_c   1.000
_cell.angle_alpha   90.00
_cell.angle_beta   90.00
_cell.angle_gamma   90.00
#
_symmetry.space_group_name_H-M   'P 1'
#
loop_
_entity.id
_entity.type
_entity.pdbx_description
1 polymer ?
#
loop_
_entity_poly.entity_id
_entity_poly.type
_entity_poly.pdbx_seq_one_letter_code
_entity_poly.pdbx_strand_id
1 'polypeptide(L)'
;MLAKKVGWSFKGSQVDVLTDIYKKETTIVIWQRKLTSMLNHAAKNILDTNPALKISLVVTPQDECLSLKKALGHTDAATLLSKDILKLVEMFCCLFGLKQAGLRLIALDTAMCPNFHVDRVPCRLITTYQGIATEWIPHLAADRSKLGLENQRNSNDTSGLVNCKTDIQKLKKGDVALLKGEAWEGNQGAGLIHRSPQLLSEKYRLMLTLDFLNN
;
A
#
# COMPACT_ATOMS: atom_id res chain seq x y z
N MET A 1 -29.78 0.89 17.41
CA MET A 1 -29.27 0.23 16.19
C MET A 1 -28.09 1.00 15.69
N LEU A 2 -26.85 0.49 15.84
CA LEU A 2 -25.67 1.06 15.20
C LEU A 2 -25.80 0.77 13.69
N ALA A 3 -25.92 1.82 12.88
CA ALA A 3 -25.92 1.69 11.43
C ALA A 3 -24.65 0.91 11.01
N LYS A 4 -24.82 -0.18 10.26
CA LYS A 4 -23.71 -0.92 9.69
C LYS A 4 -22.84 0.06 8.89
N LYS A 5 -21.61 0.33 9.34
CA LYS A 5 -20.63 1.08 8.56
C LYS A 5 -20.38 0.32 7.26
N VAL A 6 -20.75 0.91 6.14
CA VAL A 6 -20.53 0.33 4.80
C VAL A 6 -19.18 0.84 4.35
N GLY A 7 -18.18 -0.03 4.30
CA GLY A 7 -16.86 0.30 3.78
C GLY A 7 -16.86 0.31 2.25
N TRP A 8 -16.77 1.49 1.63
CA TRP A 8 -16.75 1.66 0.19
C TRP A 8 -15.34 1.71 -0.36
N SER A 9 -15.18 1.25 -1.60
CA SER A 9 -13.97 1.38 -2.39
C SER A 9 -14.24 2.32 -3.57
N PHE A 10 -13.34 3.29 -3.78
CA PHE A 10 -13.37 4.16 -4.96
C PHE A 10 -12.17 3.86 -5.85
N LYS A 11 -12.38 3.87 -7.16
CA LYS A 11 -11.33 3.62 -8.16
C LYS A 11 -11.47 4.62 -9.30
N GLY A 12 -10.36 5.18 -9.75
CA GLY A 12 -10.34 6.11 -10.86
C GLY A 12 -9.00 6.14 -11.57
N SER A 13 -8.99 6.61 -12.82
CA SER A 13 -7.76 6.78 -13.61
C SER A 13 -7.09 8.14 -13.37
N GLN A 14 -7.78 9.09 -12.76
CA GLN A 14 -7.28 10.41 -12.42
C GLN A 14 -6.87 10.44 -10.95
N VAL A 15 -5.87 11.26 -10.65
CA VAL A 15 -5.28 11.35 -9.31
C VAL A 15 -6.23 11.92 -8.26
N ASP A 16 -7.16 12.76 -8.68
CA ASP A 16 -8.16 13.42 -7.82
C ASP A 16 -9.06 12.41 -7.08
N VAL A 17 -9.19 11.18 -7.59
CA VAL A 17 -9.89 10.10 -6.89
C VAL A 17 -9.35 9.89 -5.47
N LEU A 18 -8.08 10.20 -5.21
CA LEU A 18 -7.47 10.03 -3.88
C LEU A 18 -8.15 10.90 -2.81
N THR A 19 -8.78 12.01 -3.19
CA THR A 19 -9.54 12.87 -2.26
C THR A 19 -10.76 12.17 -1.69
N ASP A 20 -11.28 11.14 -2.35
CA ASP A 20 -12.43 10.34 -1.87
C ASP A 20 -12.12 9.59 -0.56
N ILE A 21 -10.86 9.57 -0.11
CA ILE A 21 -10.48 8.98 1.18
C ILE A 21 -11.18 9.69 2.35
N TYR A 22 -11.54 10.96 2.20
CA TYR A 22 -12.23 11.74 3.23
C TYR A 22 -13.72 11.43 3.33
N LYS A 23 -14.32 10.74 2.37
CA LYS A 23 -15.70 10.27 2.48
C LYS A 23 -15.82 9.29 3.66
N LYS A 24 -16.85 9.49 4.49
CA LYS A 24 -16.99 8.83 5.79
C LYS A 24 -16.90 7.29 5.70
N GLU A 25 -17.59 6.70 4.73
CA GLU A 25 -17.70 5.25 4.57
C GLU A 25 -16.57 4.65 3.72
N THR A 26 -15.63 5.45 3.23
CA THR A 26 -14.52 4.97 2.40
C THR A 26 -13.49 4.26 3.26
N THR A 27 -13.08 3.07 2.85
CA THR A 27 -11.99 2.32 3.49
C THR A 27 -10.77 2.18 2.60
N ILE A 28 -10.94 2.29 1.28
CA ILE A 28 -9.85 2.26 0.30
C ILE A 28 -10.18 3.14 -0.90
N VAL A 29 -9.17 3.85 -1.37
CA VAL A 29 -9.21 4.57 -2.65
C VAL A 29 -8.06 4.12 -3.52
N ILE A 30 -8.31 3.91 -4.82
CA ILE A 30 -7.32 3.37 -5.74
C ILE A 30 -7.22 4.29 -6.97
N TRP A 31 -6.09 4.96 -7.09
CA TRP A 31 -5.72 5.61 -8.34
C TRP A 31 -5.08 4.56 -9.27
N GLN A 32 -5.83 4.20 -10.31
CA GLN A 32 -5.43 3.19 -11.30
C GLN A 32 -4.49 3.81 -12.33
N ARG A 33 -3.23 3.99 -11.99
CA ARG A 33 -2.22 4.50 -12.90
C ARG A 33 -1.47 3.38 -13.61
N LYS A 34 -1.02 3.66 -14.82
CA LYS A 34 -0.09 2.79 -15.55
C LYS A 34 1.33 3.34 -15.40
N LEU A 35 2.26 2.48 -14.99
CA LEU A 35 3.67 2.83 -15.02
C LEU A 35 4.12 3.00 -16.49
N THR A 36 4.88 4.06 -16.77
CA THR A 36 5.53 4.20 -18.08
C THR A 36 6.51 3.03 -18.29
N SER A 37 6.81 2.69 -19.55
CA SER A 37 7.79 1.65 -19.87
C SER A 37 9.14 1.94 -19.21
N MET A 38 9.60 3.20 -19.22
CA MET A 38 10.85 3.61 -18.60
C MET A 38 10.84 3.39 -17.09
N LEU A 39 9.79 3.81 -16.38
CA LEU A 39 9.68 3.62 -14.92
C LEU A 39 9.56 2.13 -14.56
N ASN A 40 8.84 1.36 -15.37
CA ASN A 40 8.74 -0.08 -15.17
C ASN A 40 10.09 -0.79 -15.33
N HIS A 41 10.91 -0.41 -16.33
CA HIS A 41 12.26 -0.92 -16.50
C HIS A 41 13.19 -0.47 -15.38
N ALA A 42 13.10 0.79 -14.95
CA ALA A 42 13.89 1.31 -13.83
C ALA A 42 13.61 0.52 -12.55
N ALA A 43 12.34 0.33 -12.20
CA ALA A 43 11.95 -0.44 -11.02
C ALA A 43 12.39 -1.92 -11.11
N LYS A 44 12.33 -2.52 -12.30
CA LYS A 44 12.85 -3.87 -12.53
C LYS A 44 14.36 -3.93 -12.34
N ASN A 45 15.12 -2.99 -12.91
CA ASN A 45 16.57 -2.92 -12.78
C ASN A 45 17.00 -2.78 -11.31
N ILE A 46 16.34 -1.88 -10.55
CA ILE A 46 16.60 -1.73 -9.11
C ILE A 46 16.36 -3.04 -8.35
N LEU A 47 15.28 -3.75 -8.66
CA LEU A 47 14.95 -5.01 -8.01
C LEU A 47 15.96 -6.11 -8.35
N ASP A 48 16.33 -6.22 -9.62
CA ASP A 48 17.29 -7.23 -10.11
C ASP A 48 18.71 -7.01 -9.53
N THR A 49 19.11 -5.73 -9.37
CA THR A 49 20.43 -5.38 -8.82
C THR A 49 20.48 -5.37 -7.29
N ASN A 50 19.33 -5.19 -6.63
CA ASN A 50 19.22 -5.12 -5.17
C ASN A 50 18.03 -5.95 -4.65
N PRO A 51 18.07 -7.29 -4.74
CA PRO A 51 16.96 -8.15 -4.34
C PRO A 51 16.69 -8.14 -2.82
N ALA A 52 17.61 -7.64 -2.02
CA ALA A 52 17.47 -7.46 -0.57
C ALA A 52 17.25 -5.98 -0.16
N LEU A 53 16.84 -5.11 -1.10
CA LEU A 53 16.65 -3.69 -0.85
C LEU A 53 15.68 -3.46 0.32
N LYS A 54 16.13 -2.68 1.32
CA LYS A 54 15.30 -2.21 2.44
C LYS A 54 15.69 -0.77 2.75
N ILE A 55 14.86 0.17 2.32
CA ILE A 55 15.01 1.60 2.60
C ILE A 55 13.88 2.01 3.54
N SER A 56 14.23 2.68 4.63
CA SER A 56 13.28 3.30 5.56
C SER A 56 13.80 4.70 5.88
N LEU A 57 13.04 5.74 5.51
CA LEU A 57 13.42 7.13 5.60
C LEU A 57 12.26 7.97 6.12
N VAL A 58 12.59 9.07 6.78
CA VAL A 58 11.68 10.22 6.92
C VAL A 58 11.94 11.14 5.74
N VAL A 59 10.88 11.50 5.02
CA VAL A 59 10.98 12.30 3.79
C VAL A 59 10.03 13.49 3.87
N THR A 60 10.44 14.61 3.27
CA THR A 60 9.65 15.82 3.13
C THR A 60 9.31 16.06 1.66
N PRO A 61 8.24 16.81 1.34
CA PRO A 61 7.94 17.21 -0.03
C PRO A 61 9.05 18.00 -0.73
N GLN A 62 9.92 18.68 0.05
CA GLN A 62 11.00 19.50 -0.43
C GLN A 62 12.32 18.71 -0.63
N ASP A 63 12.35 17.43 -0.27
CA ASP A 63 13.54 16.59 -0.50
C ASP A 63 13.89 16.51 -1.99
N GLU A 64 15.08 16.99 -2.35
CA GLU A 64 15.58 17.00 -3.74
C GLU A 64 16.05 15.62 -4.24
N CYS A 65 15.37 14.55 -3.88
CA CYS A 65 15.76 13.15 -4.16
C CYS A 65 17.14 12.72 -3.57
N LEU A 66 17.82 13.55 -2.83
CA LEU A 66 19.20 13.26 -2.40
C LEU A 66 19.26 12.03 -1.50
N SER A 67 18.38 11.95 -0.50
CA SER A 67 18.33 10.82 0.44
C SER A 67 17.97 9.51 -0.28
N LEU A 68 16.98 9.55 -1.17
CA LEU A 68 16.58 8.39 -1.97
C LEU A 68 17.64 7.97 -2.99
N LYS A 69 18.24 8.92 -3.70
CA LYS A 69 19.35 8.64 -4.63
C LYS A 69 20.55 8.05 -3.92
N LYS A 70 20.90 8.58 -2.75
CA LYS A 70 22.00 8.02 -1.94
C LYS A 70 21.71 6.57 -1.54
N ALA A 71 20.45 6.25 -1.21
CA ALA A 71 20.05 4.91 -0.81
C ALA A 71 19.89 3.94 -1.99
N LEU A 72 19.43 4.43 -3.16
CA LEU A 72 19.18 3.62 -4.37
C LEU A 72 20.42 3.53 -5.31
N GLY A 73 21.43 4.38 -5.09
CA GLY A 73 22.57 4.53 -5.99
C GLY A 73 22.39 5.68 -7.01
N HIS A 74 23.48 5.98 -7.75
CA HIS A 74 23.53 7.11 -8.67
C HIS A 74 23.27 6.72 -10.14
N THR A 75 22.38 5.74 -10.36
CA THR A 75 22.01 5.30 -11.71
C THR A 75 20.81 6.09 -12.26
N ASP A 76 20.60 6.04 -13.57
CA ASP A 76 19.42 6.63 -14.21
C ASP A 76 18.14 5.96 -13.71
N ALA A 77 18.19 4.65 -13.47
CA ALA A 77 17.07 3.89 -12.89
C ALA A 77 16.71 4.41 -11.49
N ALA A 78 17.73 4.61 -10.62
CA ALA A 78 17.53 5.18 -9.29
C ALA A 78 16.98 6.61 -9.36
N THR A 79 17.49 7.44 -10.29
CA THR A 79 17.00 8.80 -10.49
C THR A 79 15.53 8.82 -10.91
N LEU A 80 15.15 7.96 -11.87
CA LEU A 80 13.77 7.90 -12.36
C LEU A 80 12.79 7.40 -11.28
N LEU A 81 13.17 6.35 -10.56
CA LEU A 81 12.34 5.81 -9.47
C LEU A 81 12.22 6.83 -8.31
N SER A 82 13.31 7.50 -7.93
CA SER A 82 13.29 8.53 -6.89
C SER A 82 12.35 9.68 -7.25
N LYS A 83 12.36 10.15 -8.50
CA LYS A 83 11.45 11.22 -8.96
C LYS A 83 9.98 10.81 -8.85
N ASP A 84 9.64 9.57 -9.20
CA ASP A 84 8.26 9.07 -9.06
C ASP A 84 7.86 8.95 -7.59
N ILE A 85 8.74 8.43 -6.75
CA ILE A 85 8.50 8.31 -5.31
C ILE A 85 8.25 9.68 -4.68
N LEU A 86 9.05 10.69 -5.00
CA LEU A 86 8.87 12.04 -4.45
C LEU A 86 7.55 12.68 -4.86
N LYS A 87 7.09 12.47 -6.09
CA LYS A 87 5.74 12.90 -6.47
C LYS A 87 4.66 12.28 -5.58
N LEU A 88 4.81 10.99 -5.22
CA LEU A 88 3.87 10.33 -4.30
C LEU A 88 3.98 10.89 -2.88
N VAL A 89 5.19 11.23 -2.41
CA VAL A 89 5.40 11.90 -1.11
C VAL A 89 4.74 13.27 -1.11
N GLU A 90 4.97 14.09 -2.13
CA GLU A 90 4.35 15.40 -2.29
C GLU A 90 2.83 15.32 -2.25
N MET A 91 2.25 14.41 -3.04
CA MET A 91 0.82 14.17 -3.09
C MET A 91 0.25 13.71 -1.73
N PHE A 92 0.92 12.77 -1.07
CA PHE A 92 0.51 12.26 0.23
C PHE A 92 0.55 13.36 1.30
N CYS A 93 1.65 14.09 1.37
CA CYS A 93 1.81 15.19 2.32
C CYS A 93 0.81 16.34 2.05
N CYS A 94 0.61 16.71 0.78
CA CYS A 94 -0.37 17.73 0.40
C CYS A 94 -1.80 17.30 0.78
N LEU A 95 -2.19 16.07 0.45
CA LEU A 95 -3.52 15.55 0.72
C LEU A 95 -3.87 15.56 2.21
N PHE A 96 -2.91 15.26 3.08
CA PHE A 96 -3.14 15.12 4.52
C PHE A 96 -2.59 16.29 5.35
N GLY A 97 -2.06 17.35 4.71
CA GLY A 97 -1.48 18.51 5.39
C GLY A 97 -0.24 18.16 6.23
N LEU A 98 0.55 17.16 5.79
CA LEU A 98 1.72 16.69 6.52
C LEU A 98 2.98 17.44 6.09
N LYS A 99 3.88 17.71 7.03
CA LYS A 99 5.20 18.28 6.75
C LYS A 99 6.17 17.21 6.27
N GLN A 100 5.97 15.95 6.68
CA GLN A 100 6.85 14.82 6.40
C GLN A 100 6.08 13.51 6.46
N ALA A 101 6.63 12.45 5.83
CA ALA A 101 6.07 11.11 5.82
C ALA A 101 7.14 10.06 6.10
N GLY A 102 6.73 8.97 6.73
CA GLY A 102 7.55 7.76 6.84
C GLY A 102 7.51 6.98 5.53
N LEU A 103 8.65 6.82 4.88
CA LEU A 103 8.79 6.09 3.62
C LEU A 103 9.44 4.75 3.86
N ARG A 104 8.87 3.69 3.27
CA ARG A 104 9.53 2.38 3.13
C ARG A 104 9.48 1.94 1.67
N LEU A 105 10.64 1.62 1.12
CA LEU A 105 10.79 0.97 -0.17
C LEU A 105 11.50 -0.36 0.04
N ILE A 106 10.84 -1.47 -0.26
CA ILE A 106 11.32 -2.80 0.10
C ILE A 106 11.19 -3.75 -1.08
N ALA A 107 12.29 -4.49 -1.35
CA ALA A 107 12.27 -5.70 -2.15
C ALA A 107 11.91 -6.89 -1.25
N LEU A 108 10.95 -7.68 -1.68
CA LEU A 108 10.42 -8.83 -0.93
C LEU A 108 10.50 -10.09 -1.80
N ASP A 109 11.02 -11.14 -1.24
CA ASP A 109 11.04 -12.51 -1.78
C ASP A 109 9.97 -13.40 -1.12
N THR A 110 9.43 -12.93 0.00
CA THR A 110 8.37 -13.59 0.76
C THR A 110 7.27 -12.60 1.11
N ALA A 111 6.10 -13.09 1.52
CA ALA A 111 5.03 -12.24 2.00
C ALA A 111 5.40 -11.65 3.37
N MET A 112 5.51 -10.30 3.46
CA MET A 112 5.85 -9.62 4.73
C MET A 112 4.76 -9.83 5.80
N CYS A 113 3.49 -9.71 5.40
CA CYS A 113 2.33 -9.91 6.28
C CYS A 113 1.33 -10.81 5.54
N PRO A 114 1.51 -12.16 5.59
CA PRO A 114 0.70 -13.10 4.80
C PRO A 114 -0.74 -13.22 5.28
N ASN A 115 -1.00 -12.89 6.55
CA ASN A 115 -2.34 -12.96 7.14
C ASN A 115 -3.10 -11.65 6.90
N PHE A 116 -4.42 -11.77 6.72
CA PHE A 116 -5.28 -10.59 6.65
C PHE A 116 -5.30 -9.86 7.98
N HIS A 117 -5.07 -8.54 7.93
CA HIS A 117 -5.00 -7.67 9.09
C HIS A 117 -5.50 -6.28 8.76
N VAL A 118 -5.62 -5.45 9.78
CA VAL A 118 -5.86 -4.01 9.68
C VAL A 118 -4.66 -3.26 10.25
N ASP A 119 -4.34 -2.13 9.65
CA ASP A 119 -3.29 -1.25 10.17
C ASP A 119 -3.82 -0.35 11.28
N ARG A 120 -2.97 -0.10 12.29
CA ARG A 120 -3.25 0.85 13.39
C ARG A 120 -2.71 2.25 13.11
N VAL A 121 -2.71 2.67 11.84
CA VAL A 121 -2.35 4.02 11.40
C VAL A 121 -3.61 4.75 10.92
N PRO A 122 -3.61 6.09 10.79
CA PRO A 122 -4.74 6.79 10.20
C PRO A 122 -4.96 6.35 8.74
N CYS A 123 -3.95 6.45 7.92
CA CYS A 123 -3.99 6.04 6.52
C CYS A 123 -2.58 5.67 6.04
N ARG A 124 -2.50 4.66 5.16
CA ARG A 124 -1.27 4.25 4.48
C ARG A 124 -1.44 4.41 2.98
N LEU A 125 -0.46 5.03 2.32
CA LEU A 125 -0.32 4.90 0.87
C LEU A 125 0.51 3.67 0.56
N ILE A 126 0.06 2.88 -0.43
CA ILE A 126 0.80 1.73 -0.93
C ILE A 126 0.82 1.70 -2.46
N THR A 127 1.96 1.36 -3.05
CA THR A 127 2.09 1.02 -4.47
C THR A 127 3.09 -0.11 -4.68
N THR A 128 2.83 -0.95 -5.68
CA THR A 128 3.74 -2.03 -6.08
C THR A 128 4.32 -1.70 -7.44
N TYR A 129 5.64 -1.49 -7.50
CA TYR A 129 6.35 -1.21 -8.75
C TYR A 129 6.66 -2.47 -9.56
N GLN A 130 6.94 -3.60 -8.88
CA GLN A 130 7.17 -4.90 -9.51
C GLN A 130 6.54 -6.03 -8.70
N GLY A 131 6.15 -7.10 -9.38
CA GLY A 131 5.58 -8.29 -8.76
C GLY A 131 4.07 -8.19 -8.48
N ILE A 132 3.59 -9.07 -7.62
CA ILE A 132 2.18 -9.19 -7.25
C ILE A 132 1.82 -8.10 -6.24
N ALA A 133 0.70 -7.40 -6.46
CA ALA A 133 0.27 -6.32 -5.59
C ALA A 133 -0.60 -6.82 -4.41
N THR A 134 -0.85 -5.93 -3.45
CA THR A 134 -1.57 -6.19 -2.20
C THR A 134 -2.98 -6.73 -2.44
N GLU A 135 -3.39 -7.71 -1.64
CA GLU A 135 -4.75 -8.24 -1.57
C GLU A 135 -5.54 -7.55 -0.45
N TRP A 136 -6.83 -7.34 -0.69
CA TRP A 136 -7.72 -6.70 0.28
C TRP A 136 -9.14 -7.24 0.20
N ILE A 137 -9.92 -7.07 1.27
CA ILE A 137 -11.28 -7.56 1.38
C ILE A 137 -12.23 -6.37 1.54
N PRO A 138 -13.29 -6.26 0.70
CA PRO A 138 -14.35 -5.28 0.90
C PRO A 138 -15.00 -5.46 2.29
N HIS A 139 -15.33 -4.36 2.95
CA HIS A 139 -15.83 -4.39 4.34
C HIS A 139 -17.03 -5.33 4.53
N LEU A 140 -17.98 -5.33 3.59
CA LEU A 140 -19.19 -6.16 3.65
C LEU A 140 -18.93 -7.65 3.35
N ALA A 141 -17.80 -7.99 2.74
CA ALA A 141 -17.45 -9.36 2.39
C ALA A 141 -16.71 -10.09 3.53
N ALA A 142 -16.36 -9.37 4.62
CA ALA A 142 -15.58 -9.92 5.71
C ALA A 142 -16.40 -10.12 6.98
N ASP A 143 -16.29 -11.29 7.59
CA ASP A 143 -16.64 -11.50 8.99
C ASP A 143 -15.48 -11.05 9.89
N ARG A 144 -15.52 -9.79 10.30
CA ARG A 144 -14.45 -9.18 11.09
C ARG A 144 -14.24 -9.83 12.47
N SER A 145 -15.21 -10.60 12.98
CA SER A 145 -15.04 -11.34 14.22
C SER A 145 -14.00 -12.45 14.12
N LYS A 146 -13.66 -12.85 12.91
CA LYS A 146 -12.66 -13.87 12.58
C LYS A 146 -11.26 -13.28 12.32
N LEU A 147 -11.14 -11.96 12.28
CA LEU A 147 -9.86 -11.31 12.05
C LEU A 147 -8.87 -11.60 13.18
N GLY A 148 -7.66 -12.06 12.85
CA GLY A 148 -6.64 -12.41 13.82
C GLY A 148 -6.70 -13.87 14.34
N LEU A 149 -7.79 -14.60 14.12
CA LEU A 149 -7.89 -16.02 14.48
C LEU A 149 -7.07 -16.91 13.53
N GLU A 150 -6.74 -16.41 12.36
CA GLU A 150 -5.94 -17.09 11.33
C GLU A 150 -4.49 -17.37 11.76
N ASN A 151 -3.98 -16.66 12.77
CA ASN A 151 -2.61 -16.84 13.26
C ASN A 151 -2.36 -18.23 13.85
N GLN A 152 -3.41 -19.03 14.08
CA GLN A 152 -3.32 -20.41 14.59
C GLN A 152 -3.41 -21.46 13.47
N ARG A 153 -3.63 -21.07 12.21
CA ARG A 153 -3.78 -21.93 11.04
C ARG A 153 -2.90 -21.43 9.89
N ASN A 154 -2.76 -22.23 8.84
CA ASN A 154 -2.00 -21.83 7.65
C ASN A 154 -2.47 -20.48 7.11
N SER A 155 -1.55 -19.60 6.74
CA SER A 155 -1.81 -18.26 6.18
C SER A 155 -2.73 -18.24 4.93
N ASN A 156 -2.97 -19.39 4.32
CA ASN A 156 -3.91 -19.59 3.21
C ASN A 156 -5.33 -19.92 3.64
N ASP A 157 -5.53 -20.21 4.94
CA ASP A 157 -6.85 -20.51 5.45
C ASP A 157 -7.60 -19.21 5.77
N THR A 158 -8.46 -18.81 4.83
CA THR A 158 -9.38 -17.67 5.00
C THR A 158 -10.75 -18.15 5.52
N SER A 159 -10.83 -19.41 6.01
CA SER A 159 -12.07 -20.02 6.40
C SER A 159 -12.75 -19.20 7.52
N GLY A 160 -13.95 -18.74 7.21
CA GLY A 160 -14.76 -17.92 8.09
C GLY A 160 -14.49 -16.41 8.03
N LEU A 161 -13.36 -15.92 7.48
CA LEU A 161 -13.12 -14.48 7.29
C LEU A 161 -13.88 -13.95 6.07
N VAL A 162 -13.90 -14.70 4.98
CA VAL A 162 -14.67 -14.38 3.76
C VAL A 162 -15.59 -15.54 3.40
N ASN A 163 -16.78 -15.22 2.90
CA ASN A 163 -17.74 -16.23 2.45
C ASN A 163 -17.28 -16.90 1.15
N CYS A 164 -16.62 -16.15 0.27
CA CYS A 164 -16.12 -16.64 -1.00
C CYS A 164 -14.69 -16.10 -1.25
N LYS A 165 -13.78 -16.96 -1.70
CA LYS A 165 -12.42 -16.52 -2.08
C LYS A 165 -12.40 -15.51 -3.23
N THR A 166 -13.44 -15.47 -4.06
CA THR A 166 -13.63 -14.48 -5.13
C THR A 166 -13.88 -13.06 -4.61
N ASP A 167 -14.25 -12.90 -3.33
CA ASP A 167 -14.43 -11.59 -2.71
C ASP A 167 -13.09 -10.91 -2.42
N ILE A 168 -11.99 -11.66 -2.39
CA ILE A 168 -10.66 -11.10 -2.21
C ILE A 168 -10.28 -10.33 -3.46
N GLN A 169 -10.12 -9.02 -3.29
CA GLN A 169 -9.71 -8.09 -4.33
C GLN A 169 -8.19 -7.95 -4.37
N LYS A 170 -7.65 -7.57 -5.54
CA LYS A 170 -6.21 -7.36 -5.74
C LYS A 170 -5.95 -6.00 -6.34
N LEU A 171 -4.97 -5.28 -5.79
CA LEU A 171 -4.38 -4.14 -6.48
C LEU A 171 -3.59 -4.63 -7.70
N LYS A 172 -3.37 -3.75 -8.66
CA LYS A 172 -2.53 -4.00 -9.81
C LYS A 172 -1.17 -3.32 -9.63
N LYS A 173 -0.17 -3.82 -10.34
CA LYS A 173 1.12 -3.15 -10.44
C LYS A 173 0.93 -1.72 -10.98
N GLY A 174 1.51 -0.75 -10.28
CA GLY A 174 1.37 0.67 -10.60
C GLY A 174 0.20 1.37 -9.92
N ASP A 175 -0.84 0.64 -9.47
CA ASP A 175 -1.90 1.26 -8.67
C ASP A 175 -1.31 1.96 -7.45
N VAL A 176 -1.83 3.14 -7.14
CA VAL A 176 -1.56 3.84 -5.88
C VAL A 176 -2.83 3.77 -5.05
N ALA A 177 -2.76 3.14 -3.90
CA ALA A 177 -3.92 3.01 -3.03
C ALA A 177 -3.69 3.70 -1.68
N LEU A 178 -4.75 4.33 -1.18
CA LEU A 178 -4.85 4.83 0.19
C LEU A 178 -5.71 3.85 0.98
N LEU A 179 -5.13 3.28 2.03
CA LEU A 179 -5.76 2.30 2.91
C LEU A 179 -6.08 3.00 4.23
N LYS A 180 -7.37 3.20 4.52
CA LYS A 180 -7.81 3.80 5.78
C LYS A 180 -7.67 2.78 6.90
N GLY A 181 -6.92 3.14 7.94
CA GLY A 181 -6.64 2.28 9.10
C GLY A 181 -7.55 2.53 10.29
N GLU A 182 -7.28 1.83 11.38
CA GLU A 182 -8.07 1.92 12.62
C GLU A 182 -7.89 3.25 13.36
N ALA A 183 -6.74 3.91 13.20
CA ALA A 183 -6.47 5.20 13.85
C ALA A 183 -7.05 6.40 13.10
N TRP A 184 -7.72 6.21 11.97
CA TRP A 184 -8.48 7.28 11.33
C TRP A 184 -9.68 7.65 12.20
N GLU A 185 -9.86 8.93 12.46
CA GLU A 185 -10.95 9.42 13.30
C GLU A 185 -12.32 8.92 12.81
N GLY A 186 -13.06 8.28 13.70
CA GLY A 186 -14.36 7.68 13.40
C GLY A 186 -14.34 6.39 12.58
N ASN A 187 -13.16 5.79 12.34
CA ASN A 187 -13.01 4.53 11.56
C ASN A 187 -12.69 3.30 12.42
N GLN A 188 -12.79 3.40 13.75
CA GLN A 188 -12.55 2.28 14.67
C GLN A 188 -13.46 1.09 14.33
N GLY A 189 -12.86 -0.10 14.24
CA GLY A 189 -13.55 -1.33 13.83
C GLY A 189 -13.89 -1.40 12.33
N ALA A 190 -13.43 -0.44 11.50
CA ALA A 190 -13.70 -0.39 10.06
C ALA A 190 -12.44 -0.25 9.20
N GLY A 191 -11.23 -0.31 9.78
CA GLY A 191 -9.97 -0.29 9.03
C GLY A 191 -9.97 -1.31 7.89
N LEU A 192 -9.31 -0.99 6.78
CA LEU A 192 -9.25 -1.87 5.61
C LEU A 192 -8.54 -3.18 5.95
N ILE A 193 -9.21 -4.30 5.69
CA ILE A 193 -8.60 -5.63 5.81
C ILE A 193 -7.77 -5.90 4.57
N HIS A 194 -6.47 -6.13 4.73
CA HIS A 194 -5.54 -6.38 3.62
C HIS A 194 -4.39 -7.29 4.04
N ARG A 195 -3.66 -7.79 3.04
CA ARG A 195 -2.45 -8.59 3.27
C ARG A 195 -1.43 -8.46 2.14
N SER A 196 -0.19 -8.85 2.42
CA SER A 196 0.80 -9.20 1.41
C SER A 196 0.42 -10.52 0.75
N PRO A 197 0.32 -10.59 -0.58
CA PRO A 197 0.06 -11.86 -1.25
C PRO A 197 1.25 -12.82 -1.04
N GLN A 198 0.99 -14.11 -1.06
CA GLN A 198 2.07 -15.10 -1.13
C GLN A 198 2.78 -14.99 -2.47
N LEU A 199 4.11 -14.94 -2.41
CA LEU A 199 4.94 -14.95 -3.60
C LEU A 199 5.14 -16.40 -4.03
N LEU A 200 4.95 -16.65 -5.33
CA LEU A 200 5.38 -17.91 -5.93
C LEU A 200 6.91 -17.92 -5.94
N SER A 201 7.51 -19.12 -5.85
CA SER A 201 8.96 -19.30 -5.92
C SER A 201 9.59 -18.48 -7.05
N GLU A 202 10.73 -17.84 -6.79
CA GLU A 202 11.52 -17.04 -7.71
C GLU A 202 10.89 -15.71 -8.19
N LYS A 203 9.85 -15.23 -7.52
CA LYS A 203 9.25 -13.93 -7.83
C LYS A 203 9.52 -12.95 -6.70
N TYR A 204 10.11 -11.81 -7.07
CA TYR A 204 10.32 -10.69 -6.16
C TYR A 204 9.24 -9.63 -6.33
N ARG A 205 9.03 -8.85 -5.28
CA ARG A 205 8.12 -7.73 -5.25
C ARG A 205 8.86 -6.47 -4.80
N LEU A 206 8.72 -5.37 -5.55
CA LEU A 206 9.20 -4.06 -5.12
C LEU A 206 8.00 -3.21 -4.72
N MET A 207 7.93 -2.85 -3.44
CA MET A 207 6.79 -2.17 -2.84
C MET A 207 7.23 -0.91 -2.11
N LEU A 208 6.45 0.17 -2.29
CA LEU A 208 6.55 1.42 -1.55
C LEU A 208 5.35 1.53 -0.60
N THR A 209 5.61 1.99 0.63
CA THR A 209 4.58 2.53 1.52
C THR A 209 4.95 3.91 2.03
N LEU A 210 3.93 4.76 2.23
CA LEU A 210 4.05 6.02 2.97
C LEU A 210 3.07 5.97 4.14
N ASP A 211 3.58 6.36 5.31
CA ASP A 211 2.83 6.38 6.57
C ASP A 211 2.90 7.76 7.22
N PHE A 212 1.89 8.07 8.03
CA PHE A 212 1.97 9.17 8.99
C PHE A 212 3.09 8.87 9.98
N LEU A 213 3.83 9.88 10.35
CA LEU A 213 4.75 9.80 11.49
C LEU A 213 4.00 10.16 12.75
N ASN A 214 4.14 9.35 13.78
CA ASN A 214 3.69 9.73 15.11
C ASN A 214 4.55 10.93 15.58
N ASN A 215 3.89 12.04 15.86
CA ASN A 215 4.51 13.17 16.54
C ASN A 215 4.80 12.80 17.99
#